data_678df0c41e2f55014f3e980548895d25
#
_entry.id   678df0c41e2f55014f3e980548895d25
#
_cell.length_a   1.000
_cell.length_b   1.000
_cell.length_c   1.000
_cell.angle_alpha   90.00
_cell.angle_beta   90.00
_cell.angle_gamma   90.00
#
_symmetry.space_group_name_H-M   'P 1'
#
loop_
_entity.id
_entity.type
_entity.pdbx_description
1 polymer ?
#
loop_
_entity_poly.entity_id
_entity_poly.type
_entity_poly.pdbx_seq_one_letter_code
_entity_poly.pdbx_strand_id
1 'polypeptide(L)'
;MSATLVIVDMQKAMDDPRYGKRGQPDAEEKVAALLGHWRELGNPVVHIRDNSLDPESPYAPGRPTHAFKPEVAPLDHEIIVDKQTNNAFIGTDLMQVLEDIGSIELVICGVHMQYCVESTVRMAGNLGFMVFVPQDCVVAVDQTDRTGRHWTAEEVHALQLSILEGSFCKVLNSEDLISANGSETLQ
;
A
#
# COMPACT_ATOMS: atom_id res chain seq x y z
N MET A 1 -15.45 13.66 -6.75
CA MET A 1 -14.84 12.46 -7.39
C MET A 1 -14.38 11.57 -6.26
N SER A 2 -14.48 10.27 -6.39
CA SER A 2 -14.08 9.33 -5.34
C SER A 2 -12.59 9.03 -5.41
N ALA A 3 -11.94 8.93 -4.25
CA ALA A 3 -10.53 8.53 -4.19
C ALA A 3 -10.33 7.10 -4.71
N THR A 4 -9.22 6.82 -5.41
CA THR A 4 -8.82 5.47 -5.80
C THR A 4 -8.07 4.79 -4.66
N LEU A 5 -8.50 3.59 -4.27
CA LEU A 5 -7.77 2.75 -3.32
C LEU A 5 -6.65 1.99 -4.05
N VAL A 6 -5.41 2.21 -3.62
CA VAL A 6 -4.21 1.53 -4.14
C VAL A 6 -3.64 0.63 -3.06
N ILE A 7 -3.77 -0.69 -3.24
CA ILE A 7 -3.31 -1.71 -2.29
C ILE A 7 -1.97 -2.26 -2.76
N VAL A 8 -0.91 -2.00 -2.00
CA VAL A 8 0.47 -2.31 -2.39
C VAL A 8 0.93 -3.63 -1.80
N ASP A 9 1.27 -4.59 -2.67
CA ASP A 9 1.99 -5.85 -2.38
C ASP A 9 1.41 -6.71 -1.25
N MET A 10 0.10 -6.68 -1.03
CA MET A 10 -0.57 -7.52 -0.04
C MET A 10 -0.64 -8.99 -0.51
N GLN A 11 0.55 -9.57 -0.71
CA GLN A 11 0.76 -10.96 -1.13
C GLN A 11 1.18 -11.82 0.07
N LYS A 12 1.02 -13.14 -0.01
CA LYS A 12 1.44 -14.08 1.04
C LYS A 12 2.94 -14.00 1.35
N ALA A 13 3.72 -13.47 0.41
CA ALA A 13 5.15 -13.22 0.54
C ALA A 13 5.50 -12.29 1.71
N MET A 14 4.58 -11.41 2.11
CA MET A 14 4.80 -10.48 3.23
C MET A 14 5.04 -11.18 4.57
N ASP A 15 4.62 -12.43 4.72
CA ASP A 15 4.80 -13.23 5.93
C ASP A 15 6.13 -14.02 5.95
N ASP A 16 6.97 -13.88 4.93
CA ASP A 16 8.26 -14.59 4.90
C ASP A 16 9.16 -14.11 6.05
N PRO A 17 9.69 -15.03 6.88
CA PRO A 17 10.51 -14.68 8.05
C PRO A 17 11.76 -13.85 7.74
N ARG A 18 12.22 -13.81 6.48
CA ARG A 18 13.36 -12.98 6.07
C ARG A 18 13.17 -11.49 6.28
N TYR A 19 11.91 -11.03 6.33
CA TYR A 19 11.59 -9.62 6.55
C TYR A 19 11.64 -9.20 8.03
N GLY A 20 11.77 -10.17 8.95
CA GLY A 20 11.80 -9.89 10.38
C GLY A 20 10.41 -9.78 11.00
N LYS A 21 10.36 -9.25 12.23
CA LYS A 21 9.10 -9.05 12.93
C LYS A 21 8.34 -7.87 12.32
N ARG A 22 7.05 -8.08 12.09
CA ARG A 22 6.15 -7.03 11.59
C ARG A 22 5.40 -6.33 12.71
N GLY A 23 5.09 -5.05 12.48
CA GLY A 23 4.09 -4.29 13.22
C GLY A 23 2.69 -4.49 12.65
N GLN A 24 1.74 -3.73 13.15
CA GLN A 24 0.33 -3.68 12.68
C GLN A 24 -0.26 -5.09 12.44
N PRO A 25 -0.46 -5.89 13.50
CA PRO A 25 -0.89 -7.28 13.37
C PRO A 25 -2.27 -7.43 12.72
N ASP A 26 -3.12 -6.41 12.82
CA ASP A 26 -4.50 -6.39 12.31
C ASP A 26 -4.61 -5.71 10.93
N ALA A 27 -3.48 -5.43 10.25
CA ALA A 27 -3.49 -4.66 9.01
C ALA A 27 -4.31 -5.34 7.90
N GLU A 28 -4.25 -6.67 7.76
CA GLU A 28 -5.05 -7.39 6.75
C GLU A 28 -6.56 -7.19 6.98
N GLU A 29 -7.01 -7.26 8.24
CA GLU A 29 -8.43 -7.03 8.59
C GLU A 29 -8.83 -5.59 8.32
N LYS A 30 -7.97 -4.61 8.64
CA LYS A 30 -8.19 -3.19 8.38
C LYS A 30 -8.23 -2.88 6.89
N VAL A 31 -7.29 -3.42 6.10
CA VAL A 31 -7.30 -3.27 4.64
C VAL A 31 -8.52 -3.95 4.03
N ALA A 32 -8.91 -5.13 4.51
CA ALA A 32 -10.12 -5.82 4.02
C ALA A 32 -11.40 -5.01 4.30
N ALA A 33 -11.52 -4.39 5.48
CA ALA A 33 -12.64 -3.52 5.82
C ALA A 33 -12.68 -2.28 4.90
N LEU A 34 -11.54 -1.65 4.68
CA LEU A 34 -11.41 -0.50 3.78
C LEU A 34 -11.76 -0.88 2.33
N LEU A 35 -11.24 -2.00 1.83
CA LEU A 35 -11.53 -2.55 0.50
C LEU A 35 -13.02 -2.87 0.35
N GLY A 36 -13.63 -3.49 1.37
CA GLY A 36 -15.07 -3.77 1.40
C GLY A 36 -15.90 -2.51 1.23
N HIS A 37 -15.55 -1.45 1.96
CA HIS A 37 -16.21 -0.16 1.86
C HIS A 37 -16.07 0.47 0.46
N TRP A 38 -14.86 0.44 -0.16
CA TRP A 38 -14.65 0.91 -1.54
C TRP A 38 -15.50 0.15 -2.54
N ARG A 39 -15.59 -1.17 -2.39
CA ARG A 39 -16.43 -2.06 -3.23
C ARG A 39 -17.92 -1.76 -3.09
N GLU A 40 -18.40 -1.54 -1.87
CA GLU A 40 -19.81 -1.17 -1.60
C GLU A 40 -20.19 0.17 -2.26
N LEU A 41 -19.27 1.12 -2.29
CA LEU A 41 -19.47 2.42 -2.95
C LEU A 41 -19.27 2.37 -4.47
N GLY A 42 -18.76 1.28 -5.02
CA GLY A 42 -18.37 1.19 -6.43
C GLY A 42 -17.19 2.09 -6.80
N ASN A 43 -16.35 2.43 -5.83
CA ASN A 43 -15.17 3.26 -6.01
C ASN A 43 -14.02 2.46 -6.65
N PRO A 44 -13.11 3.11 -7.41
CA PRO A 44 -12.03 2.41 -8.08
C PRO A 44 -11.01 1.82 -7.09
N VAL A 45 -10.57 0.59 -7.40
CA VAL A 45 -9.55 -0.15 -6.66
C VAL A 45 -8.45 -0.59 -7.64
N VAL A 46 -7.20 -0.40 -7.23
CA VAL A 46 -6.01 -0.88 -7.96
C VAL A 46 -5.16 -1.71 -6.99
N HIS A 47 -4.90 -2.95 -7.37
CA HIS A 47 -3.98 -3.83 -6.64
C HIS A 47 -2.61 -3.78 -7.29
N ILE A 48 -1.59 -3.47 -6.50
CA ILE A 48 -0.20 -3.57 -6.93
C ILE A 48 0.33 -4.95 -6.53
N ARG A 49 0.96 -5.64 -7.49
CA ARG A 49 1.56 -6.94 -7.25
C ARG A 49 3.06 -6.90 -7.56
N ASP A 50 3.88 -7.24 -6.59
CA ASP A 50 5.32 -7.38 -6.82
C ASP A 50 5.61 -8.68 -7.57
N ASN A 51 6.26 -8.54 -8.72
CA ASN A 51 6.79 -9.61 -9.56
C ASN A 51 8.32 -9.57 -9.54
N SER A 52 8.91 -9.90 -8.37
CA SER A 52 10.35 -9.85 -8.17
C SER A 52 11.11 -10.61 -9.26
N LEU A 53 12.15 -9.99 -9.79
CA LEU A 53 13.07 -10.61 -10.76
C LEU A 53 14.06 -11.61 -10.10
N ASP A 54 14.25 -11.52 -8.78
CA ASP A 54 15.04 -12.49 -8.03
C ASP A 54 14.22 -13.78 -7.84
N PRO A 55 14.64 -14.92 -8.44
CA PRO A 55 13.92 -16.18 -8.32
C PRO A 55 13.86 -16.71 -6.88
N GLU A 56 14.76 -16.26 -6.00
CA GLU A 56 14.77 -16.63 -4.58
C GLU A 56 13.88 -15.73 -3.72
N SER A 57 13.34 -14.65 -4.27
CA SER A 57 12.38 -13.80 -3.59
C SER A 57 11.06 -14.53 -3.32
N PRO A 58 10.42 -14.37 -2.15
CA PRO A 58 9.07 -14.89 -1.92
C PRO A 58 8.04 -14.23 -2.82
N TYR A 59 8.33 -13.03 -3.39
CA TYR A 59 7.52 -12.33 -4.38
C TYR A 59 7.77 -12.77 -5.83
N ALA A 60 8.63 -13.78 -6.07
CA ALA A 60 8.89 -14.25 -7.42
C ALA A 60 7.67 -14.95 -8.03
N PRO A 61 7.32 -14.67 -9.31
CA PRO A 61 6.26 -15.36 -10.02
C PRO A 61 6.44 -16.89 -10.00
N GLY A 62 5.32 -17.61 -9.85
CA GLY A 62 5.32 -19.09 -9.77
C GLY A 62 5.50 -19.65 -8.36
N ARG A 63 5.88 -18.85 -7.37
CA ARG A 63 5.91 -19.29 -5.97
C ARG A 63 4.51 -19.25 -5.35
N PRO A 64 4.14 -20.16 -4.44
CA PRO A 64 2.86 -20.11 -3.73
C PRO A 64 2.65 -18.80 -2.94
N THR A 65 3.75 -18.20 -2.47
CA THR A 65 3.77 -16.93 -1.73
C THR A 65 3.51 -15.71 -2.60
N HIS A 66 3.64 -15.81 -3.91
CA HIS A 66 3.36 -14.74 -4.87
C HIS A 66 1.85 -14.37 -4.92
N ALA A 67 0.96 -15.30 -4.55
CA ALA A 67 -0.47 -15.05 -4.53
C ALA A 67 -0.86 -13.94 -3.53
N PHE A 68 -1.88 -13.17 -3.85
CA PHE A 68 -2.48 -12.20 -2.92
C PHE A 68 -2.96 -12.88 -1.63
N LYS A 69 -2.99 -12.15 -0.54
CA LYS A 69 -3.66 -12.56 0.69
C LYS A 69 -5.15 -12.76 0.42
N PRO A 70 -5.77 -13.85 0.93
CA PRO A 70 -7.19 -14.13 0.66
C PRO A 70 -8.12 -13.00 1.09
N GLU A 71 -7.79 -12.31 2.19
CA GLU A 71 -8.59 -11.25 2.81
C GLU A 71 -8.74 -10.03 1.90
N VAL A 72 -7.75 -9.83 1.02
CA VAL A 72 -7.66 -8.65 0.13
C VAL A 72 -7.46 -9.04 -1.34
N ALA A 73 -7.83 -10.26 -1.68
CA ALA A 73 -7.68 -10.74 -3.06
C ALA A 73 -8.54 -9.90 -4.03
N PRO A 74 -7.97 -9.53 -5.21
CA PRO A 74 -8.70 -8.79 -6.21
C PRO A 74 -9.88 -9.60 -6.77
N LEU A 75 -10.96 -8.90 -7.13
CA LEU A 75 -12.07 -9.45 -7.90
C LEU A 75 -11.71 -9.43 -9.40
N ASP A 76 -12.41 -10.25 -10.21
CA ASP A 76 -12.12 -10.40 -11.65
C ASP A 76 -12.15 -9.10 -12.45
N HIS A 77 -12.89 -8.09 -11.98
CA HIS A 77 -13.03 -6.79 -12.64
C HIS A 77 -12.11 -5.70 -12.06
N GLU A 78 -11.38 -6.00 -10.98
CA GLU A 78 -10.46 -5.05 -10.36
C GLU A 78 -9.11 -5.04 -11.07
N ILE A 79 -8.48 -3.88 -11.10
CA ILE A 79 -7.23 -3.68 -11.82
C ILE A 79 -6.06 -4.22 -11.01
N ILE A 80 -5.20 -4.99 -11.67
CA ILE A 80 -3.92 -5.43 -11.11
C ILE A 80 -2.81 -4.78 -11.95
N VAL A 81 -1.90 -4.09 -11.26
CA VAL A 81 -0.68 -3.54 -11.85
C VAL A 81 0.52 -4.31 -11.32
N ASP A 82 1.27 -4.94 -12.21
CA ASP A 82 2.48 -5.68 -11.89
C ASP A 82 3.70 -4.76 -11.88
N LYS A 83 4.52 -4.83 -10.83
CA LYS A 83 5.77 -4.08 -10.72
C LYS A 83 6.97 -5.00 -10.44
N GLN A 84 8.17 -4.50 -10.74
CA GLN A 84 9.45 -5.19 -10.51
C GLN A 84 10.42 -4.34 -9.69
N THR A 85 9.96 -3.19 -9.19
CA THR A 85 10.72 -2.26 -8.37
C THR A 85 9.92 -1.90 -7.12
N ASN A 86 10.54 -1.27 -6.12
CA ASN A 86 9.81 -0.84 -4.94
C ASN A 86 8.71 0.20 -5.26
N ASN A 87 8.90 1.02 -6.27
CA ASN A 87 7.97 2.07 -6.64
C ASN A 87 6.94 1.56 -7.65
N ALA A 88 5.66 1.72 -7.35
CA ALA A 88 4.58 1.22 -8.19
C ALA A 88 4.41 1.99 -9.53
N PHE A 89 5.01 3.17 -9.68
CA PHE A 89 4.98 3.96 -10.92
C PHE A 89 6.14 3.66 -11.87
N ILE A 90 7.20 2.98 -11.39
CA ILE A 90 8.41 2.77 -12.19
C ILE A 90 8.33 1.50 -13.01
N GLY A 91 8.31 1.66 -14.34
CA GLY A 91 8.25 0.55 -15.29
C GLY A 91 6.89 -0.18 -15.31
N THR A 92 5.83 0.51 -14.95
CA THR A 92 4.45 0.03 -14.92
C THR A 92 3.53 0.98 -15.70
N ASP A 93 2.29 0.59 -15.89
CA ASP A 93 1.23 1.40 -16.48
C ASP A 93 0.34 2.11 -15.41
N LEU A 94 0.74 2.10 -14.14
CA LEU A 94 -0.07 2.68 -13.07
C LEU A 94 -0.49 4.13 -13.34
N MET A 95 0.42 4.97 -13.86
CA MET A 95 0.08 6.36 -14.17
C MET A 95 -1.05 6.44 -15.20
N GLN A 96 -0.97 5.66 -16.28
CA GLN A 96 -1.99 5.63 -17.33
C GLN A 96 -3.32 5.08 -16.76
N VAL A 97 -3.28 4.04 -15.96
CA VAL A 97 -4.46 3.48 -15.27
C VAL A 97 -5.16 4.54 -14.43
N LEU A 98 -4.42 5.32 -13.64
CA LEU A 98 -4.98 6.37 -12.80
C LEU A 98 -5.54 7.54 -13.63
N GLU A 99 -4.90 7.90 -14.75
CA GLU A 99 -5.41 8.88 -15.69
C GLU A 99 -6.71 8.41 -16.36
N ASP A 100 -6.78 7.15 -16.80
CA ASP A 100 -7.98 6.57 -17.43
C ASP A 100 -9.17 6.51 -16.46
N ILE A 101 -8.91 6.27 -15.17
CA ILE A 101 -9.91 6.35 -14.10
C ILE A 101 -10.32 7.80 -13.83
N GLY A 102 -9.47 8.78 -14.13
CA GLY A 102 -9.65 10.18 -13.78
C GLY A 102 -9.36 10.46 -12.30
N SER A 103 -8.44 9.70 -11.70
CA SER A 103 -8.07 9.82 -10.28
C SER A 103 -7.29 11.10 -10.03
N ILE A 104 -7.66 11.83 -8.98
CA ILE A 104 -6.88 12.94 -8.41
C ILE A 104 -6.52 12.70 -6.95
N GLU A 105 -7.25 11.82 -6.28
CA GLU A 105 -7.08 11.44 -4.90
C GLU A 105 -6.77 9.95 -4.80
N LEU A 106 -5.73 9.59 -4.02
CA LEU A 106 -5.31 8.22 -3.81
C LEU A 106 -5.31 7.89 -2.32
N VAL A 107 -5.88 6.75 -1.96
CA VAL A 107 -5.68 6.13 -0.65
C VAL A 107 -4.69 5.00 -0.85
N ILE A 108 -3.49 5.09 -0.27
CA ILE A 108 -2.42 4.10 -0.46
C ILE A 108 -2.18 3.35 0.85
N CYS A 109 -2.30 2.02 0.79
CA CYS A 109 -2.08 1.11 1.92
C CYS A 109 -1.31 -0.13 1.47
N GLY A 110 -0.93 -1.00 2.41
CA GLY A 110 -0.27 -2.28 2.13
C GLY A 110 1.12 -2.44 2.75
N VAL A 111 2.06 -3.07 2.04
CA VAL A 111 3.38 -3.49 2.57
C VAL A 111 4.53 -3.21 1.61
N HIS A 112 5.78 -3.07 2.06
CA HIS A 112 6.15 -2.70 3.43
C HIS A 112 6.34 -1.20 3.49
N MET A 113 6.01 -0.59 4.63
CA MET A 113 6.07 0.87 4.81
C MET A 113 7.39 1.47 4.34
N GLN A 114 8.52 0.92 4.79
CA GLN A 114 9.85 1.45 4.52
C GLN A 114 10.41 1.18 3.13
N TYR A 115 9.64 0.50 2.26
CA TYR A 115 10.06 0.14 0.90
C TYR A 115 9.02 0.56 -0.14
N CYS A 116 8.08 -0.33 -0.45
CA CYS A 116 7.16 -0.15 -1.57
C CYS A 116 6.11 0.93 -1.30
N VAL A 117 5.58 1.00 -0.08
CA VAL A 117 4.57 2.00 0.29
C VAL A 117 5.19 3.39 0.30
N GLU A 118 6.29 3.60 1.04
CA GLU A 118 6.98 4.89 1.14
C GLU A 118 7.36 5.43 -0.24
N SER A 119 8.00 4.60 -1.04
CA SER A 119 8.45 4.95 -2.38
C SER A 119 7.28 5.35 -3.29
N THR A 120 6.17 4.61 -3.23
CA THR A 120 4.96 4.87 -4.04
C THR A 120 4.24 6.13 -3.57
N VAL A 121 4.06 6.32 -2.26
CA VAL A 121 3.44 7.53 -1.68
C VAL A 121 4.21 8.78 -2.06
N ARG A 122 5.54 8.75 -1.92
CA ARG A 122 6.41 9.88 -2.28
C ARG A 122 6.31 10.22 -3.77
N MET A 123 6.29 9.22 -4.64
CA MET A 123 6.14 9.44 -6.07
C MET A 123 4.76 10.00 -6.41
N ALA A 124 3.69 9.43 -5.86
CA ALA A 124 2.33 9.91 -6.07
C ALA A 124 2.18 11.40 -5.69
N GLY A 125 2.69 11.80 -4.50
CA GLY A 125 2.68 13.19 -4.08
C GLY A 125 3.50 14.10 -5.01
N ASN A 126 4.66 13.66 -5.50
CA ASN A 126 5.48 14.40 -6.46
C ASN A 126 4.83 14.53 -7.85
N LEU A 127 3.99 13.56 -8.24
CA LEU A 127 3.21 13.60 -9.48
C LEU A 127 1.96 14.48 -9.36
N GLY A 128 1.65 15.01 -8.17
CA GLY A 128 0.55 15.95 -7.93
C GLY A 128 -0.75 15.32 -7.47
N PHE A 129 -0.76 14.02 -7.14
CA PHE A 129 -1.92 13.39 -6.51
C PHE A 129 -2.09 13.88 -5.07
N MET A 130 -3.32 14.02 -4.64
CA MET A 130 -3.67 14.16 -3.22
C MET A 130 -3.66 12.75 -2.60
N VAL A 131 -2.70 12.49 -1.72
CA VAL A 131 -2.47 11.14 -1.17
C VAL A 131 -2.88 11.06 0.29
N PHE A 132 -3.64 10.03 0.63
CA PHE A 132 -4.03 9.67 1.98
C PHE A 132 -3.41 8.32 2.34
N VAL A 133 -2.85 8.24 3.55
CA VAL A 133 -2.25 6.99 4.06
C VAL A 133 -2.95 6.60 5.35
N PRO A 134 -3.80 5.58 5.34
CA PRO A 134 -4.39 5.02 6.56
C PRO A 134 -3.30 4.27 7.34
N GLN A 135 -2.81 4.88 8.43
CA GLN A 135 -1.66 4.38 9.18
C GLN A 135 -1.84 2.97 9.75
N ASP A 136 -3.05 2.59 10.07
CA ASP A 136 -3.42 1.26 10.57
C ASP A 136 -3.56 0.21 9.46
N CYS A 137 -3.47 0.62 8.19
CA CYS A 137 -3.49 -0.23 6.99
C CYS A 137 -2.11 -0.37 6.32
N VAL A 138 -1.04 0.09 6.96
CA VAL A 138 0.32 0.04 6.40
C VAL A 138 1.25 -0.70 7.34
N VAL A 139 1.86 -1.79 6.85
CA VAL A 139 2.74 -2.66 7.65
C VAL A 139 4.19 -2.25 7.51
N ALA A 140 4.86 -2.03 8.65
CA ALA A 140 6.31 -1.95 8.73
C ALA A 140 6.91 -3.24 9.30
N VAL A 141 8.20 -3.44 9.09
CA VAL A 141 8.98 -4.53 9.69
C VAL A 141 10.21 -3.99 10.39
N ASP A 142 10.73 -4.78 11.35
CA ASP A 142 11.96 -4.45 12.06
C ASP A 142 13.11 -4.15 11.09
N GLN A 143 14.01 -3.26 11.49
CA GLN A 143 15.21 -2.92 10.74
C GLN A 143 16.45 -2.95 11.64
N THR A 144 17.58 -3.32 11.07
CA THR A 144 18.88 -3.15 11.73
C THR A 144 19.75 -2.25 10.87
N ASP A 145 20.20 -1.15 11.44
CA ASP A 145 21.05 -0.20 10.69
C ASP A 145 22.50 -0.70 10.61
N ARG A 146 23.31 0.01 9.82
CA ARG A 146 24.74 -0.34 9.61
C ARG A 146 25.60 -0.27 10.88
N THR A 147 25.11 0.34 11.96
CA THR A 147 25.80 0.40 13.26
C THR A 147 25.46 -0.78 14.16
N GLY A 148 24.49 -1.62 13.74
CA GLY A 148 23.95 -2.73 14.50
C GLY A 148 22.79 -2.32 15.43
N ARG A 149 22.32 -1.06 15.37
CA ARG A 149 21.14 -0.64 16.12
C ARG A 149 19.90 -1.30 15.51
N HIS A 150 19.13 -1.94 16.36
CA HIS A 150 17.81 -2.49 16.03
C HIS A 150 16.74 -1.40 16.19
N TRP A 151 15.89 -1.29 15.17
CA TRP A 151 14.71 -0.44 15.12
C TRP A 151 13.48 -1.35 15.06
N THR A 152 12.57 -1.20 15.99
CA THR A 152 11.32 -1.98 15.95
C THR A 152 10.44 -1.55 14.80
N ALA A 153 9.52 -2.42 14.37
CA ALA A 153 8.56 -2.11 13.34
C ALA A 153 7.73 -0.85 13.67
N GLU A 154 7.39 -0.67 14.96
CA GLU A 154 6.66 0.50 15.44
C GLU A 154 7.49 1.78 15.30
N GLU A 155 8.79 1.75 15.62
CA GLU A 155 9.70 2.90 15.43
C GLU A 155 9.86 3.25 13.95
N VAL A 156 10.03 2.22 13.10
CA VAL A 156 10.13 2.39 11.64
C VAL A 156 8.84 2.99 11.08
N HIS A 157 7.70 2.45 11.45
CA HIS A 157 6.39 2.94 11.03
C HIS A 157 6.16 4.41 11.40
N ALA A 158 6.35 4.76 12.67
CA ALA A 158 6.15 6.11 13.16
C ALA A 158 7.09 7.12 12.47
N LEU A 159 8.37 6.75 12.28
CA LEU A 159 9.34 7.61 11.61
C LEU A 159 8.97 7.84 10.14
N GLN A 160 8.63 6.79 9.40
CA GLN A 160 8.29 6.90 7.98
C GLN A 160 7.02 7.74 7.77
N LEU A 161 5.98 7.53 8.58
CA LEU A 161 4.78 8.36 8.51
C LEU A 161 5.09 9.83 8.78
N SER A 162 5.89 10.14 9.81
CA SER A 162 6.25 11.51 10.15
C SER A 162 7.05 12.24 9.05
N ILE A 163 7.82 11.48 8.23
CA ILE A 163 8.57 12.02 7.09
C ILE A 163 7.65 12.32 5.91
N LEU A 164 6.63 11.49 5.70
CA LEU A 164 5.72 11.61 4.56
C LEU A 164 4.61 12.64 4.80
N GLU A 165 4.15 12.76 6.06
CA GLU A 165 3.04 13.62 6.42
C GLU A 165 3.32 15.09 6.12
N GLY A 166 2.34 15.77 5.55
CA GLY A 166 2.39 17.20 5.20
C GLY A 166 3.19 17.52 3.95
N SER A 167 4.14 16.66 3.55
CA SER A 167 4.95 16.88 2.34
C SER A 167 4.47 16.06 1.14
N PHE A 168 4.01 14.83 1.37
CA PHE A 168 3.64 13.89 0.31
C PHE A 168 2.26 13.29 0.49
N CYS A 169 1.74 13.24 1.72
CA CYS A 169 0.44 12.68 2.02
C CYS A 169 -0.17 13.33 3.27
N LYS A 170 -1.44 13.03 3.50
CA LYS A 170 -2.14 13.22 4.77
C LYS A 170 -2.27 11.84 5.44
N VAL A 171 -1.82 11.73 6.69
CA VAL A 171 -1.95 10.52 7.49
C VAL A 171 -3.26 10.56 8.28
N LEU A 172 -3.96 9.43 8.35
CA LEU A 172 -5.24 9.29 9.05
C LEU A 172 -5.48 7.82 9.43
N ASN A 173 -6.61 7.49 10.04
CA ASN A 173 -6.99 6.10 10.29
C ASN A 173 -7.98 5.60 9.23
N SER A 174 -8.05 4.30 9.03
CA SER A 174 -9.02 3.70 8.11
C SER A 174 -10.47 4.02 8.48
N GLU A 175 -10.78 4.13 9.78
CA GLU A 175 -12.10 4.49 10.27
C GLU A 175 -12.54 5.89 9.84
N ASP A 176 -11.62 6.85 9.72
CA ASP A 176 -11.91 8.20 9.24
C ASP A 176 -12.37 8.17 7.78
N LEU A 177 -11.72 7.32 6.95
CA LEU A 177 -12.08 7.11 5.55
C LEU A 177 -13.44 6.41 5.38
N ILE A 178 -13.71 5.40 6.18
CA ILE A 178 -14.96 4.64 6.15
C ILE A 178 -16.13 5.52 6.63
N SER A 179 -15.91 6.36 7.64
CA SER A 179 -16.94 7.22 8.22
C SER A 179 -17.28 8.45 7.37
N ALA A 180 -16.34 8.91 6.54
CA ALA A 180 -16.52 10.11 5.70
C ALA A 180 -17.49 9.91 4.52
N ASN A 181 -18.11 8.73 4.35
CA ASN A 181 -19.13 8.40 3.34
C ASN A 181 -18.81 8.86 1.90
N GLY A 182 -17.55 8.80 1.50
CA GLY A 182 -17.15 8.96 0.09
C GLY A 182 -17.53 10.28 -0.63
N SER A 183 -18.18 11.22 0.04
CA SER A 183 -18.76 12.42 -0.57
C SER A 183 -18.33 13.75 0.04
N GLU A 184 -17.65 13.75 1.17
CA GLU A 184 -16.99 14.96 1.68
C GLU A 184 -15.50 14.87 1.32
N THR A 185 -15.04 15.83 0.52
CA THR A 185 -13.63 16.08 0.25
C THR A 185 -12.89 15.98 1.58
N LEU A 186 -11.93 15.06 1.68
CA LEU A 186 -11.06 14.89 2.85
C LEU A 186 -10.17 16.15 2.98
N GLN A 187 -10.74 17.26 3.43
CA GLN A 187 -10.07 18.57 3.61
C GLN A 187 -9.12 18.57 4.81
#